data_92c7a92c6f45f34bd40ce408fec4e544
#
_entry.id   92c7a92c6f45f34bd40ce408fec4e544
#
_cell.length_a   1.000
_cell.length_b   1.000
_cell.length_c   1.000
_cell.angle_alpha   90.00
_cell.angle_beta   90.00
_cell.angle_gamma   90.00
#
_symmetry.space_group_name_H-M   'P 1'
#
loop_
_entity.id
_entity.type
_entity.pdbx_description
1 polymer ?
#
loop_
_entity_poly.entity_id
_entity_poly.type
_entity_poly.pdbx_seq_one_letter_code
_entity_poly.pdbx_strand_id
1 'polypeptide(L)'
;MDKALQQQIDRLLMEQGIYTPLEFLRQEGRLEENDYEQWQCGKVRYLIECLFGDPEQIGAQLIQAAEYAQLLGLCAEPIVYHAWDNVTSQQLLFSQNEALNQCFNTRYIKAIDDAQMDLFMDAPVHNLSKGIVIALTNRDPMEARRQLEQLYTMAPDYFQIGELEYLVTLLENLSSPLKDPEQELLAMQETTLPLLKSILGKDSNNLAIPCWRRLTTALKQYDYNPQKSQLHSSYAALQALDWHTVCEAVEQVPAWQADPVLLVRHAQACGKAGLLAQSLLSWFVLCWNFPDQAPQIETKADSELANYWNQFLDLDPELNISAFPAWLLISKPGLSALLSAEDKNISHIADSTYQIILEILVETDSSPSSKTAMNYRAQLQQLDPILFQYFLNSLH
;
A
#
# COMPACT_ATOMS: atom_id res chain seq x y z
N MET A 1 12.89 8.86 27.65
CA MET A 1 12.68 8.66 26.21
C MET A 1 12.93 7.20 25.86
N ASP A 2 12.12 6.62 25.00
CA ASP A 2 12.23 5.23 24.57
C ASP A 2 13.48 5.04 23.69
N LYS A 3 14.28 3.97 23.97
CA LYS A 3 15.47 3.64 23.16
C LYS A 3 15.12 3.31 21.71
N ALA A 4 13.94 2.74 21.47
CA ALA A 4 13.46 2.44 20.13
C ALA A 4 13.25 3.73 19.33
N LEU A 5 12.60 4.74 19.91
CA LEU A 5 12.39 6.04 19.28
C LEU A 5 13.73 6.73 18.94
N GLN A 6 14.72 6.66 19.84
CA GLN A 6 16.05 7.21 19.55
C GLN A 6 16.71 6.55 18.35
N GLN A 7 16.70 5.22 18.29
CA GLN A 7 17.30 4.48 17.19
C GLN A 7 16.63 4.79 15.84
N GLN A 8 15.32 5.02 15.83
CA GLN A 8 14.58 5.38 14.62
C GLN A 8 14.95 6.78 14.13
N ILE A 9 15.07 7.76 15.05
CA ILE A 9 15.51 9.11 14.70
C ILE A 9 16.95 9.11 14.21
N ASP A 10 17.84 8.39 14.89
CA ASP A 10 19.25 8.27 14.48
C ASP A 10 19.37 7.63 13.10
N ARG A 11 18.54 6.64 12.79
CA ARG A 11 18.47 6.02 11.47
C ARG A 11 18.04 7.01 10.40
N LEU A 12 16.98 7.80 10.62
CA LEU A 12 16.53 8.87 9.73
C LEU A 12 17.65 9.88 9.47
N LEU A 13 18.33 10.31 10.53
CA LEU A 13 19.43 11.26 10.43
C LEU A 13 20.64 10.67 9.68
N MET A 14 20.94 9.38 9.82
CA MET A 14 22.00 8.71 9.07
C MET A 14 21.64 8.57 7.58
N GLU A 15 20.39 8.22 7.27
CA GLU A 15 19.94 7.99 5.89
C GLU A 15 19.70 9.29 5.11
N GLN A 16 19.22 10.35 5.78
CA GLN A 16 18.74 11.55 5.10
C GLN A 16 19.45 12.83 5.52
N GLY A 17 20.18 12.81 6.63
CA GLY A 17 20.79 14.01 7.21
C GLY A 17 19.81 15.00 7.86
N ILE A 18 18.50 14.70 7.80
CA ILE A 18 17.40 15.57 8.23
C ILE A 18 16.39 14.71 8.98
N TYR A 19 15.84 15.24 10.07
CA TYR A 19 14.66 14.69 10.70
C TYR A 19 13.44 15.54 10.37
N THR A 20 12.38 14.91 9.85
CA THR A 20 11.05 15.50 9.69
C THR A 20 9.99 14.58 10.30
N PRO A 21 9.00 15.13 11.05
CA PRO A 21 7.93 14.31 11.62
C PRO A 21 7.14 13.50 10.60
N LEU A 22 6.88 14.05 9.41
CA LEU A 22 6.17 13.36 8.33
C LEU A 22 6.91 12.09 7.89
N GLU A 23 8.21 12.19 7.64
CA GLU A 23 9.01 11.03 7.25
C GLU A 23 9.13 9.98 8.36
N PHE A 24 9.23 10.44 9.59
CA PHE A 24 9.19 9.55 10.75
C PHE A 24 7.90 8.72 10.77
N LEU A 25 6.73 9.34 10.59
CA LEU A 25 5.44 8.64 10.57
C LEU A 25 5.31 7.68 9.38
N ARG A 26 5.85 8.04 8.21
CA ARG A 26 5.86 7.16 7.02
C ARG A 26 6.76 5.94 7.23
N GLN A 27 7.96 6.11 7.78
CA GLN A 27 8.88 5.00 8.06
C GLN A 27 8.37 4.04 9.13
N GLU A 28 7.63 4.56 10.11
CA GLU A 28 6.95 3.73 11.13
C GLU A 28 5.74 2.96 10.59
N GLY A 29 5.37 3.16 9.32
CA GLY A 29 4.18 2.54 8.75
C GLY A 29 2.87 3.05 9.38
N ARG A 30 2.89 4.23 10.01
CA ARG A 30 1.70 4.82 10.65
C ARG A 30 0.82 5.59 9.67
N LEU A 31 1.28 5.82 8.46
CA LEU A 31 0.58 6.56 7.42
C LEU A 31 0.59 5.74 6.14
N GLU A 32 -0.60 5.34 5.69
CA GLU A 32 -0.75 4.70 4.38
C GLU A 32 -0.57 5.71 3.25
N GLU A 33 -0.05 5.24 2.11
CA GLU A 33 0.23 6.09 0.95
C GLU A 33 -1.04 6.74 0.40
N ASN A 34 -2.17 6.03 0.41
CA ASN A 34 -3.46 6.57 -0.02
C ASN A 34 -3.94 7.71 0.89
N ASP A 35 -3.81 7.56 2.20
CA ASP A 35 -4.20 8.59 3.17
C ASP A 35 -3.27 9.80 3.12
N TYR A 36 -1.97 9.57 2.94
CA TYR A 36 -1.00 10.62 2.67
C TYR A 36 -1.39 11.44 1.43
N GLU A 37 -1.74 10.77 0.34
CA GLU A 37 -2.13 11.43 -0.89
C GLU A 37 -3.46 12.21 -0.73
N GLN A 38 -4.45 11.65 -0.04
CA GLN A 38 -5.71 12.34 0.24
C GLN A 38 -5.50 13.61 1.07
N TRP A 39 -4.62 13.53 2.08
CA TRP A 39 -4.25 14.71 2.86
C TRP A 39 -3.51 15.73 1.99
N GLN A 40 -2.54 15.31 1.18
CA GLN A 40 -1.82 16.18 0.26
C GLN A 40 -2.72 16.82 -0.80
N CYS A 41 -3.82 16.16 -1.20
CA CYS A 41 -4.83 16.73 -2.07
C CYS A 41 -5.86 17.62 -1.32
N GLY A 42 -5.68 17.85 -0.03
CA GLY A 42 -6.58 18.68 0.78
C GLY A 42 -7.97 18.07 1.03
N LYS A 43 -8.15 16.77 0.76
CA LYS A 43 -9.41 16.05 0.98
C LYS A 43 -9.62 15.69 2.45
N VAL A 44 -8.54 15.51 3.19
CA VAL A 44 -8.53 15.28 4.63
C VAL A 44 -8.06 16.54 5.33
N ARG A 45 -8.79 16.95 6.38
CA ARG A 45 -8.53 18.22 7.07
C ARG A 45 -7.32 18.12 8.01
N TYR A 46 -7.19 17.01 8.73
CA TYR A 46 -6.14 16.80 9.73
C TYR A 46 -5.48 15.45 9.51
N LEU A 47 -4.16 15.43 9.26
CA LEU A 47 -3.44 14.19 9.00
C LEU A 47 -3.52 13.18 10.14
N ILE A 48 -3.57 13.64 11.39
CA ILE A 48 -3.63 12.79 12.60
C ILE A 48 -4.84 11.85 12.61
N GLU A 49 -5.93 12.21 11.91
CA GLU A 49 -7.16 11.42 11.81
C GLU A 49 -6.99 10.16 10.93
N CYS A 50 -5.96 10.14 10.09
CA CYS A 50 -5.65 9.04 9.18
C CYS A 50 -4.51 8.14 9.67
N LEU A 51 -3.90 8.45 10.82
CA LEU A 51 -2.75 7.70 11.30
C LEU A 51 -3.17 6.43 12.05
N PHE A 52 -2.42 5.36 11.84
CA PHE A 52 -2.57 4.15 12.65
C PHE A 52 -2.02 4.34 14.05
N GLY A 53 -2.83 4.04 15.04
CA GLY A 53 -2.47 4.08 16.46
C GLY A 53 -3.22 5.17 17.25
N ASP A 54 -2.86 5.30 18.51
CA ASP A 54 -3.48 6.28 19.39
C ASP A 54 -2.92 7.70 19.12
N PRO A 55 -3.77 8.67 18.75
CA PRO A 55 -3.35 10.05 18.46
C PRO A 55 -2.59 10.73 19.60
N GLU A 56 -2.93 10.44 20.87
CA GLU A 56 -2.24 11.02 22.03
C GLU A 56 -0.81 10.47 22.15
N GLN A 57 -0.63 9.18 21.93
CA GLN A 57 0.69 8.54 21.95
C GLN A 57 1.56 9.04 20.78
N ILE A 58 0.98 9.17 19.59
CA ILE A 58 1.70 9.72 18.43
C ILE A 58 2.15 11.16 18.71
N GLY A 59 1.26 12.00 19.23
CA GLY A 59 1.60 13.38 19.59
C GLY A 59 2.75 13.44 20.61
N ALA A 60 2.70 12.60 21.66
CA ALA A 60 3.76 12.51 22.66
C ALA A 60 5.10 12.05 22.05
N GLN A 61 5.08 11.09 21.13
CA GLN A 61 6.28 10.61 20.43
C GLN A 61 6.91 11.70 19.57
N LEU A 62 6.11 12.49 18.83
CA LEU A 62 6.61 13.60 18.01
C LEU A 62 7.26 14.69 18.88
N ILE A 63 6.70 15.02 20.03
CA ILE A 63 7.29 15.99 20.97
C ILE A 63 8.63 15.46 21.51
N GLN A 64 8.68 14.20 21.95
CA GLN A 64 9.92 13.59 22.43
C GLN A 64 10.99 13.51 21.34
N ALA A 65 10.60 13.26 20.10
CA ALA A 65 11.50 13.25 18.96
C ALA A 65 12.09 14.65 18.67
N ALA A 66 11.27 15.69 18.77
CA ALA A 66 11.69 17.07 18.64
C ALA A 66 12.71 17.48 19.73
N GLU A 67 12.43 17.11 20.99
CA GLU A 67 13.35 17.33 22.12
C GLU A 67 14.68 16.61 21.90
N TYR A 68 14.66 15.38 21.40
CA TYR A 68 15.87 14.63 21.12
C TYR A 68 16.69 15.25 19.98
N ALA A 69 16.04 15.67 18.91
CA ALA A 69 16.71 16.36 17.82
C ALA A 69 17.42 17.64 18.30
N GLN A 70 16.79 18.38 19.21
CA GLN A 70 17.41 19.56 19.84
C GLN A 70 18.61 19.19 20.73
N LEU A 71 18.50 18.11 21.50
CA LEU A 71 19.60 17.60 22.34
C LEU A 71 20.82 17.18 21.49
N LEU A 72 20.60 16.70 20.27
CA LEU A 72 21.66 16.40 19.29
C LEU A 72 22.29 17.65 18.67
N GLY A 73 21.83 18.85 19.02
CA GLY A 73 22.35 20.12 18.48
C GLY A 73 21.90 20.42 17.06
N LEU A 74 20.79 19.81 16.60
CA LEU A 74 20.23 20.09 15.30
C LEU A 74 19.53 21.46 15.29
N CYS A 75 19.61 22.19 14.15
CA CYS A 75 18.88 23.42 13.94
C CYS A 75 17.43 23.12 13.55
N ALA A 76 16.50 23.79 14.24
CA ALA A 76 15.07 23.72 13.92
C ALA A 76 14.74 24.73 12.83
N GLU A 77 14.10 24.26 11.75
CA GLU A 77 13.61 25.09 10.65
C GLU A 77 12.11 24.85 10.43
N PRO A 78 11.32 25.91 10.22
CA PRO A 78 9.91 25.75 9.90
C PRO A 78 9.74 25.13 8.51
N ILE A 79 8.74 24.24 8.37
CA ILE A 79 8.28 23.68 7.11
C ILE A 79 6.78 23.92 6.99
N VAL A 80 6.32 24.25 5.79
CA VAL A 80 4.89 24.43 5.53
C VAL A 80 4.47 23.46 4.44
N TYR A 81 3.46 22.66 4.72
CA TYR A 81 2.87 21.74 3.75
C TYR A 81 1.69 22.44 3.06
N HIS A 82 1.65 22.40 1.74
CA HIS A 82 0.57 22.92 0.91
C HIS A 82 -0.09 21.81 0.13
N ALA A 83 -1.39 21.96 -0.10
CA ALA A 83 -2.13 21.00 -0.91
C ALA A 83 -1.62 20.96 -2.35
N TRP A 84 -1.53 19.76 -2.90
CA TRP A 84 -1.23 19.56 -4.31
C TRP A 84 -2.39 20.04 -5.19
N ASP A 85 -2.08 20.43 -6.42
CA ASP A 85 -3.10 20.78 -7.45
C ASP A 85 -4.08 21.88 -7.03
N ASN A 86 -3.77 22.64 -5.98
CA ASN A 86 -4.68 23.67 -5.47
C ASN A 86 -4.24 25.06 -5.88
N VAL A 87 -5.02 25.71 -6.73
CA VAL A 87 -4.81 27.08 -7.22
C VAL A 87 -4.73 28.11 -6.07
N THR A 88 -5.31 27.77 -4.90
CA THR A 88 -5.36 28.66 -3.74
C THR A 88 -4.25 28.42 -2.72
N SER A 89 -3.31 27.49 -2.99
CA SER A 89 -2.21 27.15 -2.07
C SER A 89 -2.67 26.90 -0.63
N GLN A 90 -3.67 26.04 -0.47
CA GLN A 90 -4.23 25.71 0.85
C GLN A 90 -3.17 25.08 1.75
N GLN A 91 -2.93 25.67 2.93
CA GLN A 91 -2.07 25.09 3.95
C GLN A 91 -2.71 23.84 4.55
N LEU A 92 -1.92 22.77 4.65
CA LEU A 92 -2.31 21.51 5.25
C LEU A 92 -2.03 21.51 6.75
N LEU A 93 -2.91 20.89 7.52
CA LEU A 93 -2.82 20.83 8.97
C LEU A 93 -2.61 19.38 9.44
N PHE A 94 -1.79 19.24 10.49
CA PHE A 94 -1.58 17.94 11.14
C PHE A 94 -2.71 17.62 12.13
N SER A 95 -3.10 18.58 12.96
CA SER A 95 -4.02 18.41 14.09
C SER A 95 -4.79 19.70 14.36
N GLN A 96 -5.85 19.60 15.16
CA GLN A 96 -6.52 20.78 15.74
C GLN A 96 -5.66 21.46 16.82
N ASN A 97 -4.72 20.74 17.42
CA ASN A 97 -3.83 21.25 18.45
C ASN A 97 -2.67 22.05 17.83
N GLU A 98 -2.58 23.34 18.13
CA GLU A 98 -1.59 24.24 17.56
C GLU A 98 -0.15 23.86 17.94
N ALA A 99 0.08 23.38 19.16
CA ALA A 99 1.39 22.92 19.60
C ALA A 99 1.87 21.69 18.82
N LEU A 100 0.96 20.75 18.54
CA LEU A 100 1.27 19.60 17.69
C LEU A 100 1.49 20.01 16.23
N ASN A 101 0.76 20.98 15.72
CA ASN A 101 1.00 21.52 14.38
C ASN A 101 2.40 22.16 14.28
N GLN A 102 2.82 22.94 15.27
CA GLN A 102 4.15 23.52 15.29
C GLN A 102 5.24 22.45 15.34
N CYS A 103 5.06 21.42 16.18
CA CYS A 103 6.00 20.31 16.26
C CYS A 103 6.10 19.56 14.91
N PHE A 104 4.97 19.27 14.28
CA PHE A 104 4.92 18.60 12.99
C PHE A 104 5.51 19.47 11.84
N ASN A 105 5.28 20.76 11.89
CA ASN A 105 5.75 21.73 10.90
C ASN A 105 7.20 22.20 11.18
N THR A 106 7.99 21.43 11.90
CA THR A 106 9.39 21.73 12.18
C THR A 106 10.27 20.58 11.71
N ARG A 107 11.26 20.88 10.88
CA ARG A 107 12.34 19.95 10.52
C ARG A 107 13.61 20.28 11.28
N TYR A 108 14.45 19.27 11.48
CA TYR A 108 15.70 19.39 12.19
C TYR A 108 16.85 18.96 11.30
N ILE A 109 17.80 19.88 11.07
CA ILE A 109 18.95 19.70 10.18
C ILE A 109 20.26 19.91 10.95
N LYS A 110 21.35 19.31 10.49
CA LYS A 110 22.69 19.66 11.01
C LYS A 110 23.00 21.11 10.66
N ALA A 111 23.54 21.87 11.60
CA ALA A 111 24.08 23.18 11.32
C ALA A 111 25.16 23.04 10.23
N ILE A 112 25.00 23.76 9.12
CA ILE A 112 25.99 23.79 8.05
C ILE A 112 27.05 24.81 8.53
N ASP A 113 28.30 24.33 8.74
CA ASP A 113 29.42 25.23 8.94
C ASP A 113 29.64 26.05 7.66
N ASP A 114 29.46 27.36 7.72
CA ASP A 114 29.62 28.29 6.60
C ASP A 114 31.01 28.20 5.89
N ALA A 115 31.99 27.59 6.55
CA ALA A 115 33.32 27.36 6.02
C ALA A 115 33.43 26.32 4.89
N GLN A 116 32.39 25.48 4.66
CA GLN A 116 32.39 24.49 3.59
C GLN A 116 31.68 24.92 2.30
N MET A 117 31.04 26.07 2.28
CA MET A 117 30.29 26.56 1.10
C MET A 117 31.17 27.05 -0.07
N ASP A 118 32.44 27.30 0.15
CA ASP A 118 33.31 28.00 -0.86
C ASP A 118 34.03 27.05 -1.85
N LEU A 119 33.79 25.76 -1.81
CA LEU A 119 34.48 24.76 -2.65
C LEU A 119 33.68 24.23 -3.86
N PHE A 120 32.43 24.67 -4.06
CA PHE A 120 31.58 24.16 -5.13
C PHE A 120 31.10 25.26 -6.09
N MET A 121 31.88 25.52 -7.13
CA MET A 121 31.46 26.37 -8.27
C MET A 121 30.27 25.81 -9.05
N ASP A 122 29.81 24.58 -8.71
CA ASP A 122 28.61 23.92 -9.27
C ASP A 122 27.32 24.17 -8.46
N ALA A 123 27.38 24.96 -7.38
CA ALA A 123 26.26 25.20 -6.48
C ALA A 123 24.95 25.69 -7.17
N PRO A 124 24.97 26.64 -8.15
CA PRO A 124 23.75 27.12 -8.76
C PRO A 124 23.03 26.05 -9.60
N VAL A 125 23.78 25.28 -10.40
CA VAL A 125 23.23 24.19 -11.25
C VAL A 125 22.64 23.07 -10.40
N HIS A 126 23.36 22.68 -9.33
CA HIS A 126 22.90 21.67 -8.40
C HIS A 126 21.65 22.14 -7.61
N ASN A 127 21.57 23.39 -7.23
CA ASN A 127 20.40 23.95 -6.56
C ASN A 127 19.18 23.96 -7.49
N LEU A 128 19.36 24.28 -8.77
CA LEU A 128 18.28 24.23 -9.76
C LEU A 128 17.80 22.80 -9.98
N SER A 129 18.69 21.82 -10.15
CA SER A 129 18.30 20.44 -10.32
C SER A 129 17.54 19.89 -9.10
N LYS A 130 18.00 20.20 -7.89
CA LYS A 130 17.27 19.87 -6.64
C LYS A 130 15.92 20.59 -6.56
N GLY A 131 15.84 21.82 -6.96
CA GLY A 131 14.59 22.58 -6.98
C GLY A 131 13.57 21.97 -7.94
N ILE A 132 14.00 21.48 -9.12
CA ILE A 132 13.14 20.74 -10.06
C ILE A 132 12.61 19.47 -9.38
N VAL A 133 13.48 18.70 -8.70
CA VAL A 133 13.08 17.49 -7.97
C VAL A 133 12.04 17.80 -6.90
N ILE A 134 12.24 18.87 -6.14
CA ILE A 134 11.28 19.33 -5.12
C ILE A 134 9.94 19.73 -5.76
N ALA A 135 9.97 20.47 -6.86
CA ALA A 135 8.76 20.87 -7.57
C ALA A 135 8.01 19.68 -8.16
N LEU A 136 8.72 18.68 -8.71
CA LEU A 136 8.14 17.41 -9.17
C LEU A 136 7.49 16.64 -8.00
N THR A 137 8.17 16.54 -6.85
CA THR A 137 7.66 15.89 -5.64
C THR A 137 6.40 16.57 -5.12
N ASN A 138 6.36 17.91 -5.19
CA ASN A 138 5.20 18.71 -4.76
C ASN A 138 4.13 18.86 -5.84
N ARG A 139 4.29 18.23 -6.99
CA ARG A 139 3.37 18.33 -8.15
C ARG A 139 3.13 19.78 -8.58
N ASP A 140 4.16 20.60 -8.56
CA ASP A 140 4.11 21.99 -9.04
C ASP A 140 4.71 22.11 -10.46
N PRO A 141 3.89 22.01 -11.52
CA PRO A 141 4.38 22.03 -12.90
C PRO A 141 4.96 23.39 -13.30
N MET A 142 4.41 24.49 -12.75
CA MET A 142 4.85 25.82 -13.09
C MET A 142 6.26 26.09 -12.55
N GLU A 143 6.50 25.74 -11.29
CA GLU A 143 7.82 25.91 -10.69
C GLU A 143 8.85 24.94 -11.29
N ALA A 144 8.44 23.68 -11.54
CA ALA A 144 9.30 22.70 -12.21
C ALA A 144 9.75 23.19 -13.58
N ARG A 145 8.83 23.72 -14.41
CA ARG A 145 9.14 24.29 -15.73
C ARG A 145 10.04 25.51 -15.63
N ARG A 146 9.74 26.44 -14.75
CA ARG A 146 10.53 27.66 -14.52
C ARG A 146 12.00 27.33 -14.18
N GLN A 147 12.21 26.40 -13.26
CA GLN A 147 13.57 25.98 -12.87
C GLN A 147 14.29 25.21 -13.96
N LEU A 148 13.57 24.37 -14.72
CA LEU A 148 14.13 23.66 -15.87
C LEU A 148 14.62 24.64 -16.96
N GLU A 149 13.87 25.69 -17.27
CA GLU A 149 14.28 26.73 -18.22
C GLU A 149 15.53 27.47 -17.75
N GLN A 150 15.63 27.75 -16.45
CA GLN A 150 16.84 28.33 -15.88
C GLN A 150 18.04 27.37 -15.98
N LEU A 151 17.82 26.08 -15.73
CA LEU A 151 18.85 25.05 -15.87
C LEU A 151 19.34 24.95 -17.32
N TYR A 152 18.43 24.99 -18.31
CA TYR A 152 18.79 25.05 -19.74
C TYR A 152 19.65 26.26 -20.08
N THR A 153 19.36 27.42 -19.50
CA THR A 153 20.10 28.65 -19.76
C THR A 153 21.51 28.60 -19.17
N MET A 154 21.65 28.01 -17.95
CA MET A 154 22.91 28.00 -17.21
C MET A 154 23.82 26.82 -17.57
N ALA A 155 23.24 25.64 -17.85
CA ALA A 155 23.96 24.40 -18.10
C ALA A 155 23.21 23.52 -19.12
N PRO A 156 23.20 23.90 -20.42
CA PRO A 156 22.48 23.15 -21.44
C PRO A 156 22.97 21.71 -21.60
N ASP A 157 24.22 21.43 -21.23
CA ASP A 157 24.85 20.11 -21.30
C ASP A 157 24.73 19.34 -19.98
N TYR A 158 23.84 19.76 -19.06
CA TYR A 158 23.64 19.02 -17.79
C TYR A 158 23.17 17.60 -18.08
N PHE A 159 23.86 16.61 -17.51
CA PHE A 159 23.73 15.20 -17.87
C PHE A 159 22.32 14.61 -17.68
N GLN A 160 21.51 15.15 -16.75
CA GLN A 160 20.13 14.68 -16.50
C GLN A 160 19.06 15.58 -17.12
N ILE A 161 19.39 16.59 -17.94
CA ILE A 161 18.43 17.59 -18.39
C ILE A 161 17.27 16.98 -19.19
N GLY A 162 17.55 15.98 -20.04
CA GLY A 162 16.51 15.28 -20.82
C GLY A 162 15.57 14.45 -19.95
N GLU A 163 16.08 13.86 -18.87
CA GLU A 163 15.30 13.09 -17.91
C GLU A 163 14.39 14.00 -17.10
N LEU A 164 14.90 15.12 -16.63
CA LEU A 164 14.13 16.14 -15.91
C LEU A 164 13.05 16.76 -16.80
N GLU A 165 13.37 17.05 -18.06
CA GLU A 165 12.40 17.56 -19.04
C GLU A 165 11.26 16.56 -19.29
N TYR A 166 11.59 15.27 -19.42
CA TYR A 166 10.58 14.23 -19.56
C TYR A 166 9.61 14.22 -18.36
N LEU A 167 10.12 14.26 -17.13
CA LEU A 167 9.28 14.24 -15.93
C LEU A 167 8.47 15.52 -15.74
N VAL A 168 9.02 16.69 -16.06
CA VAL A 168 8.29 17.97 -16.03
C VAL A 168 7.15 17.93 -17.06
N THR A 169 7.44 17.48 -18.28
CA THR A 169 6.41 17.33 -19.32
C THR A 169 5.33 16.32 -18.96
N LEU A 170 5.72 15.21 -18.30
CA LEU A 170 4.77 14.24 -17.78
C LEU A 170 3.83 14.87 -16.74
N LEU A 171 4.38 15.64 -15.79
CA LEU A 171 3.60 16.34 -14.76
C LEU A 171 2.63 17.37 -15.38
N GLU A 172 3.06 18.16 -16.35
CA GLU A 172 2.21 19.14 -17.07
C GLU A 172 1.03 18.46 -17.79
N ASN A 173 1.23 17.23 -18.27
CA ASN A 173 0.23 16.50 -19.05
C ASN A 173 -0.63 15.54 -18.23
N LEU A 174 -0.50 15.50 -16.89
CA LEU A 174 -1.26 14.56 -16.05
C LEU A 174 -2.78 14.68 -16.22
N SER A 175 -3.28 15.89 -16.41
CA SER A 175 -4.72 16.16 -16.58
C SER A 175 -5.21 15.91 -18.01
N SER A 176 -4.33 15.65 -18.96
CA SER A 176 -4.71 15.45 -20.36
C SER A 176 -5.15 14.01 -20.62
N PRO A 177 -6.20 13.77 -21.42
CA PRO A 177 -6.62 12.41 -21.73
C PRO A 177 -5.55 11.64 -22.51
N LEU A 178 -5.44 10.32 -22.24
CA LEU A 178 -4.53 9.45 -22.97
C LEU A 178 -5.11 9.10 -24.33
N LYS A 179 -4.25 9.14 -25.36
CA LYS A 179 -4.62 8.76 -26.73
C LYS A 179 -4.44 7.26 -26.98
N ASP A 180 -3.38 6.68 -26.44
CA ASP A 180 -3.03 5.26 -26.58
C ASP A 180 -2.63 4.71 -25.21
N PRO A 181 -3.58 4.12 -24.45
CA PRO A 181 -3.29 3.55 -23.13
C PRO A 181 -2.35 2.35 -23.16
N GLU A 182 -2.28 1.56 -24.25
CA GLU A 182 -1.37 0.42 -24.37
C GLU A 182 0.08 0.91 -24.49
N GLN A 183 0.33 1.91 -25.30
CA GLN A 183 1.66 2.51 -25.44
C GLN A 183 2.08 3.23 -24.15
N GLU A 184 1.16 3.93 -23.49
CA GLU A 184 1.43 4.61 -22.22
C GLU A 184 1.75 3.61 -21.10
N LEU A 185 1.07 2.46 -21.06
CA LEU A 185 1.37 1.40 -20.09
C LEU A 185 2.80 0.88 -20.27
N LEU A 186 3.23 0.63 -21.50
CA LEU A 186 4.60 0.22 -21.81
C LEU A 186 5.61 1.30 -21.39
N ALA A 187 5.35 2.56 -21.77
CA ALA A 187 6.21 3.68 -21.37
C ALA A 187 6.28 3.84 -19.84
N MET A 188 5.15 3.64 -19.16
CA MET A 188 5.10 3.68 -17.69
C MET A 188 6.00 2.63 -17.06
N GLN A 189 5.98 1.40 -17.57
CA GLN A 189 6.75 0.28 -17.03
C GLN A 189 8.24 0.35 -17.38
N GLU A 190 8.57 0.66 -18.63
CA GLU A 190 9.92 0.57 -19.16
C GLU A 190 10.74 1.84 -18.95
N THR A 191 10.09 3.00 -18.90
CA THR A 191 10.78 4.29 -18.84
C THR A 191 10.41 5.10 -17.61
N THR A 192 9.11 5.36 -17.41
CA THR A 192 8.66 6.32 -16.40
C THR A 192 8.96 5.86 -14.97
N LEU A 193 8.59 4.64 -14.60
CA LEU A 193 8.83 4.13 -13.24
C LEU A 193 10.32 4.02 -12.88
N PRO A 194 11.20 3.46 -13.75
CA PRO A 194 12.63 3.46 -13.47
C PRO A 194 13.20 4.87 -13.27
N LEU A 195 12.75 5.81 -14.11
CA LEU A 195 13.19 7.20 -14.05
C LEU A 195 12.70 7.92 -12.78
N LEU A 196 11.43 7.74 -12.41
CA LEU A 196 10.89 8.27 -11.16
C LEU A 196 11.66 7.74 -9.95
N LYS A 197 11.97 6.45 -9.92
CA LYS A 197 12.76 5.84 -8.84
C LYS A 197 14.19 6.39 -8.79
N SER A 198 14.81 6.63 -9.95
CA SER A 198 16.16 7.17 -10.04
C SER A 198 16.24 8.61 -9.55
N ILE A 199 15.26 9.46 -9.92
CA ILE A 199 15.28 10.91 -9.67
C ILE A 199 14.62 11.30 -8.36
N LEU A 200 13.41 10.73 -8.08
CA LEU A 200 12.64 11.09 -6.88
C LEU A 200 12.88 10.11 -5.71
N GLY A 201 13.52 8.98 -5.96
CA GLY A 201 13.81 7.99 -4.93
C GLY A 201 12.55 7.50 -4.20
N LYS A 202 12.51 7.69 -2.88
CA LYS A 202 11.38 7.32 -2.02
C LYS A 202 10.08 8.07 -2.35
N ASP A 203 10.18 9.28 -2.90
CA ASP A 203 9.02 10.12 -3.24
C ASP A 203 8.48 9.86 -4.66
N SER A 204 8.98 8.82 -5.33
CA SER A 204 8.54 8.41 -6.67
C SER A 204 7.03 8.18 -6.78
N ASN A 205 6.39 7.70 -5.71
CA ASN A 205 4.94 7.47 -5.64
C ASN A 205 4.15 8.78 -5.79
N ASN A 206 4.70 9.92 -5.38
CA ASN A 206 4.01 11.20 -5.51
C ASN A 206 3.64 11.51 -6.96
N LEU A 207 4.40 11.04 -7.93
CA LEU A 207 4.13 11.22 -9.35
C LEU A 207 3.67 9.93 -10.04
N ALA A 208 4.10 8.75 -9.57
CA ALA A 208 3.70 7.46 -10.14
C ALA A 208 2.19 7.19 -9.94
N ILE A 209 1.65 7.45 -8.75
CA ILE A 209 0.23 7.20 -8.43
C ILE A 209 -0.72 7.98 -9.36
N PRO A 210 -0.59 9.30 -9.57
CA PRO A 210 -1.46 10.01 -10.52
C PRO A 210 -1.30 9.53 -11.95
N CYS A 211 -0.11 9.10 -12.39
CA CYS A 211 0.07 8.48 -13.70
C CYS A 211 -0.74 7.18 -13.82
N TRP A 212 -0.68 6.33 -12.80
CA TRP A 212 -1.47 5.11 -12.73
C TRP A 212 -2.98 5.38 -12.69
N ARG A 213 -3.44 6.39 -11.97
CA ARG A 213 -4.86 6.79 -11.96
C ARG A 213 -5.35 7.27 -13.32
N ARG A 214 -4.51 8.03 -14.02
CA ARG A 214 -4.79 8.44 -15.40
C ARG A 214 -4.93 7.23 -16.32
N LEU A 215 -4.03 6.24 -16.20
CA LEU A 215 -4.13 4.96 -16.91
C LEU A 215 -5.37 4.17 -16.51
N THR A 216 -5.69 4.09 -15.21
CA THR A 216 -6.93 3.44 -14.72
C THR A 216 -8.17 4.01 -15.42
N THR A 217 -8.25 5.33 -15.50
CA THR A 217 -9.38 6.01 -16.13
C THR A 217 -9.46 5.71 -17.63
N ALA A 218 -8.34 5.72 -18.34
CA ALA A 218 -8.27 5.41 -19.76
C ALA A 218 -8.58 3.94 -20.07
N LEU A 219 -8.18 3.02 -19.18
CA LEU A 219 -8.40 1.59 -19.34
C LEU A 219 -9.82 1.12 -18.98
N LYS A 220 -10.68 1.95 -18.40
CA LYS A 220 -12.10 1.59 -18.11
C LYS A 220 -12.91 1.21 -19.36
N GLN A 221 -12.50 1.66 -20.53
CA GLN A 221 -13.16 1.31 -21.80
C GLN A 221 -12.72 -0.04 -22.41
N TYR A 222 -11.73 -0.71 -21.80
CA TYR A 222 -11.19 -1.98 -22.28
C TYR A 222 -11.79 -3.13 -21.49
N ASP A 223 -12.35 -4.10 -22.18
CA ASP A 223 -12.79 -5.35 -21.58
C ASP A 223 -11.58 -6.18 -21.12
N TYR A 224 -11.80 -6.99 -20.09
CA TYR A 224 -10.75 -7.87 -19.58
C TYR A 224 -10.36 -8.94 -20.63
N ASN A 225 -9.07 -9.08 -20.85
CA ASN A 225 -8.49 -10.13 -21.67
C ASN A 225 -7.39 -10.86 -20.89
N PRO A 226 -7.54 -12.18 -20.62
CA PRO A 226 -6.55 -12.96 -19.87
C PRO A 226 -5.14 -12.93 -20.48
N GLN A 227 -5.03 -12.83 -21.82
CA GLN A 227 -3.73 -12.78 -22.50
C GLN A 227 -3.06 -11.41 -22.37
N LYS A 228 -3.82 -10.36 -22.12
CA LYS A 228 -3.37 -8.98 -21.92
C LYS A 228 -3.93 -8.43 -20.60
N SER A 229 -3.82 -9.19 -19.53
CA SER A 229 -4.43 -8.86 -18.23
C SER A 229 -4.01 -7.49 -17.67
N GLN A 230 -2.87 -6.97 -18.10
CA GLN A 230 -2.37 -5.64 -17.72
C GLN A 230 -3.13 -4.48 -18.37
N LEU A 231 -3.81 -4.72 -19.50
CA LEU A 231 -4.64 -3.73 -20.18
C LEU A 231 -6.06 -3.63 -19.60
N HIS A 232 -6.21 -3.97 -18.34
CA HIS A 232 -7.47 -3.82 -17.61
C HIS A 232 -7.32 -2.80 -16.48
N SER A 233 -8.37 -2.03 -16.25
CA SER A 233 -8.37 -0.95 -15.23
C SER A 233 -7.98 -1.43 -13.83
N SER A 234 -8.31 -2.68 -13.47
CA SER A 234 -7.91 -3.26 -12.17
C SER A 234 -6.40 -3.37 -11.99
N TYR A 235 -5.61 -3.53 -13.06
CA TYR A 235 -4.16 -3.55 -12.96
C TYR A 235 -3.59 -2.18 -12.63
N ALA A 236 -4.01 -1.16 -13.39
CA ALA A 236 -3.55 0.21 -13.16
C ALA A 236 -4.03 0.75 -11.80
N ALA A 237 -5.27 0.43 -11.41
CA ALA A 237 -5.81 0.79 -10.09
C ALA A 237 -5.02 0.14 -8.95
N LEU A 238 -4.58 -1.12 -9.11
CA LEU A 238 -3.74 -1.82 -8.12
C LEU A 238 -2.40 -1.09 -7.93
N GLN A 239 -1.78 -0.65 -9.04
CA GLN A 239 -0.54 0.13 -9.00
C GLN A 239 -0.76 1.55 -8.45
N ALA A 240 -1.97 2.10 -8.64
CA ALA A 240 -2.38 3.39 -8.07
C ALA A 240 -2.77 3.31 -6.58
N LEU A 241 -2.71 2.12 -5.96
CA LEU A 241 -3.15 1.86 -4.58
C LEU A 241 -4.63 2.22 -4.34
N ASP A 242 -5.44 2.19 -5.40
CA ASP A 242 -6.88 2.49 -5.36
C ASP A 242 -7.68 1.19 -5.22
N TRP A 243 -7.69 0.67 -3.99
CA TRP A 243 -8.21 -0.66 -3.66
C TRP A 243 -9.69 -0.83 -4.00
N HIS A 244 -10.52 0.18 -3.74
CA HIS A 244 -11.94 0.14 -4.07
C HIS A 244 -12.17 0.02 -5.57
N THR A 245 -11.46 0.82 -6.37
CA THR A 245 -11.55 0.74 -7.84
C THR A 245 -11.07 -0.62 -8.36
N VAL A 246 -10.09 -1.26 -7.72
CA VAL A 246 -9.68 -2.63 -8.08
C VAL A 246 -10.80 -3.62 -7.87
N CYS A 247 -11.42 -3.63 -6.66
CA CYS A 247 -12.54 -4.55 -6.33
C CYS A 247 -13.70 -4.34 -7.33
N GLU A 248 -14.16 -3.12 -7.52
CA GLU A 248 -15.23 -2.79 -8.47
C GLU A 248 -14.92 -3.24 -9.91
N ALA A 249 -13.69 -2.95 -10.39
CA ALA A 249 -13.29 -3.31 -11.74
C ALA A 249 -13.20 -4.83 -11.94
N VAL A 250 -12.76 -5.58 -10.94
CA VAL A 250 -12.72 -7.05 -11.00
C VAL A 250 -14.13 -7.63 -10.97
N GLU A 251 -14.99 -7.19 -10.07
CA GLU A 251 -16.35 -7.70 -9.90
C GLU A 251 -17.24 -7.45 -11.14
N GLN A 252 -16.93 -6.43 -11.93
CA GLN A 252 -17.62 -6.16 -13.20
C GLN A 252 -17.28 -7.17 -14.30
N VAL A 253 -16.19 -7.93 -14.17
CA VAL A 253 -15.81 -8.96 -15.16
C VAL A 253 -16.66 -10.20 -14.96
N PRO A 254 -17.43 -10.67 -15.97
CA PRO A 254 -18.21 -11.89 -15.84
C PRO A 254 -17.33 -13.10 -15.49
N ALA A 255 -17.77 -13.90 -14.51
CA ALA A 255 -17.05 -15.10 -14.05
C ALA A 255 -15.58 -14.83 -13.64
N TRP A 256 -15.28 -13.70 -13.07
CA TRP A 256 -13.92 -13.32 -12.65
C TRP A 256 -13.27 -14.32 -11.68
N GLN A 257 -14.08 -15.09 -10.92
CA GLN A 257 -13.61 -16.15 -10.02
C GLN A 257 -13.00 -17.36 -10.77
N ALA A 258 -13.18 -17.41 -12.09
CA ALA A 258 -12.54 -18.43 -12.95
C ALA A 258 -11.17 -17.97 -13.51
N ASP A 259 -10.68 -16.80 -13.11
CA ASP A 259 -9.38 -16.27 -13.52
C ASP A 259 -8.47 -16.04 -12.30
N PRO A 260 -7.30 -16.70 -12.22
CA PRO A 260 -6.41 -16.59 -11.07
C PRO A 260 -5.81 -15.20 -10.91
N VAL A 261 -5.61 -14.44 -12.00
CA VAL A 261 -5.05 -13.09 -11.95
C VAL A 261 -6.03 -12.12 -11.31
N LEU A 262 -7.31 -12.24 -11.66
CA LEU A 262 -8.38 -11.42 -11.09
C LEU A 262 -8.63 -11.78 -9.63
N LEU A 263 -8.62 -13.08 -9.28
CA LEU A 263 -8.73 -13.52 -7.90
C LEU A 263 -7.65 -12.91 -7.00
N VAL A 264 -6.39 -12.96 -7.45
CA VAL A 264 -5.26 -12.39 -6.69
C VAL A 264 -5.41 -10.87 -6.54
N ARG A 265 -5.78 -10.14 -7.60
CA ARG A 265 -5.99 -8.69 -7.53
C ARG A 265 -7.11 -8.34 -6.54
N HIS A 266 -8.23 -9.08 -6.64
CA HIS A 266 -9.37 -8.87 -5.75
C HIS A 266 -9.01 -9.14 -4.29
N ALA A 267 -8.36 -10.29 -4.03
CA ALA A 267 -7.94 -10.67 -2.69
C ALA A 267 -7.02 -9.63 -2.05
N GLN A 268 -6.01 -9.15 -2.80
CA GLN A 268 -5.10 -8.11 -2.33
C GLN A 268 -5.82 -6.80 -2.04
N ALA A 269 -6.67 -6.36 -2.98
CA ALA A 269 -7.37 -5.09 -2.85
C ALA A 269 -8.37 -5.10 -1.70
N CYS A 270 -9.17 -6.18 -1.57
CA CYS A 270 -10.09 -6.35 -0.45
C CYS A 270 -9.36 -6.38 0.90
N GLY A 271 -8.21 -7.07 0.99
CA GLY A 271 -7.39 -7.09 2.19
C GLY A 271 -6.93 -5.70 2.61
N LYS A 272 -6.44 -4.90 1.65
CA LYS A 272 -6.01 -3.52 1.88
C LYS A 272 -7.18 -2.55 2.13
N ALA A 273 -8.35 -2.81 1.59
CA ALA A 273 -9.56 -2.05 1.84
C ALA A 273 -10.27 -2.41 3.17
N GLY A 274 -9.73 -3.35 3.95
CA GLY A 274 -10.34 -3.82 5.20
C GLY A 274 -11.54 -4.77 5.01
N LEU A 275 -11.78 -5.25 3.79
CA LEU A 275 -12.85 -6.19 3.44
C LEU A 275 -12.37 -7.64 3.65
N LEU A 276 -12.06 -7.98 4.90
CA LEU A 276 -11.37 -9.23 5.27
C LEU A 276 -12.08 -10.49 4.76
N ALA A 277 -13.41 -10.59 4.90
CA ALA A 277 -14.17 -11.76 4.44
C ALA A 277 -14.00 -11.98 2.93
N GLN A 278 -14.17 -10.93 2.13
CA GLN A 278 -14.05 -10.97 0.66
C GLN A 278 -12.63 -11.31 0.23
N SER A 279 -11.62 -10.76 0.92
CA SER A 279 -10.21 -11.10 0.71
C SER A 279 -9.97 -12.59 0.93
N LEU A 280 -10.36 -13.13 2.09
CA LEU A 280 -10.20 -14.55 2.42
C LEU A 280 -10.90 -15.45 1.43
N LEU A 281 -12.16 -15.15 1.07
CA LEU A 281 -12.92 -15.95 0.10
C LEU A 281 -12.23 -16.00 -1.27
N SER A 282 -11.65 -14.91 -1.74
CA SER A 282 -10.90 -14.89 -2.99
C SER A 282 -9.64 -15.75 -2.92
N TRP A 283 -8.90 -15.71 -1.80
CA TRP A 283 -7.77 -16.62 -1.57
C TRP A 283 -8.20 -18.09 -1.48
N PHE A 284 -9.36 -18.38 -0.88
CA PHE A 284 -9.89 -19.72 -0.79
C PHE A 284 -10.28 -20.28 -2.15
N VAL A 285 -10.97 -19.50 -2.97
CA VAL A 285 -11.29 -19.88 -4.35
C VAL A 285 -10.02 -20.15 -5.17
N LEU A 286 -8.96 -19.35 -4.95
CA LEU A 286 -7.66 -19.59 -5.58
C LEU A 286 -7.09 -20.96 -5.17
N CYS A 287 -7.13 -21.33 -3.88
CA CYS A 287 -6.65 -22.63 -3.39
C CYS A 287 -7.44 -23.81 -3.98
N TRP A 288 -8.75 -23.65 -4.15
CA TRP A 288 -9.60 -24.72 -4.71
C TRP A 288 -9.45 -24.89 -6.21
N ASN A 289 -9.48 -23.81 -6.96
CA ASN A 289 -9.54 -23.85 -8.42
C ASN A 289 -8.16 -23.77 -9.09
N PHE A 290 -7.19 -23.15 -8.43
CA PHE A 290 -5.86 -22.87 -8.99
C PHE A 290 -4.75 -23.15 -7.95
N PRO A 291 -4.62 -24.41 -7.46
CA PRO A 291 -3.67 -24.75 -6.40
C PRO A 291 -2.21 -24.39 -6.76
N ASP A 292 -1.85 -24.43 -8.03
CA ASP A 292 -0.51 -24.04 -8.52
C ASP A 292 -0.23 -22.54 -8.36
N GLN A 293 -1.27 -21.73 -8.21
CA GLN A 293 -1.16 -20.27 -8.00
C GLN A 293 -1.27 -19.85 -6.53
N ALA A 294 -1.67 -20.77 -5.65
CA ALA A 294 -1.84 -20.50 -4.22
C ALA A 294 -0.56 -20.05 -3.50
N PRO A 295 0.68 -20.42 -3.91
CA PRO A 295 1.91 -19.88 -3.31
C PRO A 295 2.02 -18.34 -3.37
N GLN A 296 1.22 -17.66 -4.20
CA GLN A 296 1.15 -16.20 -4.19
C GLN A 296 0.62 -15.63 -2.86
N ILE A 297 -0.07 -16.43 -2.03
CA ILE A 297 -0.50 -16.06 -0.68
C ILE A 297 0.69 -15.58 0.15
N GLU A 298 1.82 -16.30 0.12
CA GLU A 298 3.02 -15.96 0.88
C GLU A 298 3.53 -14.52 0.63
N THR A 299 3.45 -14.06 -0.61
CA THR A 299 4.05 -12.77 -1.01
C THR A 299 3.05 -11.63 -1.18
N LYS A 300 1.77 -11.96 -1.36
CA LYS A 300 0.74 -10.98 -1.75
C LYS A 300 -0.41 -10.83 -0.74
N ALA A 301 -0.59 -11.78 0.17
CA ALA A 301 -1.55 -11.62 1.27
C ALA A 301 -0.98 -10.71 2.37
N ASP A 302 -1.82 -10.37 3.35
CA ASP A 302 -1.35 -9.75 4.58
C ASP A 302 -0.42 -10.70 5.37
N SER A 303 0.36 -10.13 6.27
CA SER A 303 1.38 -10.86 7.02
C SER A 303 0.79 -11.96 7.91
N GLU A 304 -0.44 -11.81 8.39
CA GLU A 304 -1.10 -12.81 9.22
C GLU A 304 -1.50 -14.03 8.40
N LEU A 305 -2.15 -13.84 7.26
CA LEU A 305 -2.53 -14.94 6.36
C LEU A 305 -1.29 -15.63 5.78
N ALA A 306 -0.26 -14.88 5.39
CA ALA A 306 1.02 -15.42 4.92
C ALA A 306 1.69 -16.31 5.99
N ASN A 307 1.60 -15.92 7.27
CA ASN A 307 2.12 -16.72 8.37
C ASN A 307 1.34 -18.03 8.56
N TYR A 308 -0.01 -18.01 8.45
CA TYR A 308 -0.80 -19.25 8.46
C TYR A 308 -0.52 -20.11 7.24
N TRP A 309 -0.29 -19.52 6.08
CA TRP A 309 0.12 -20.25 4.89
C TRP A 309 1.41 -21.04 5.10
N ASN A 310 2.43 -20.41 5.68
CA ASN A 310 3.69 -21.09 6.00
C ASN A 310 3.51 -22.20 7.05
N GLN A 311 2.70 -21.97 8.09
CA GLN A 311 2.37 -23.03 9.07
C GLN A 311 1.65 -24.21 8.41
N PHE A 312 0.79 -23.95 7.43
CA PHE A 312 0.09 -25.01 6.69
C PHE A 312 1.06 -25.85 5.84
N LEU A 313 2.05 -25.22 5.23
CA LEU A 313 3.06 -25.94 4.43
C LEU A 313 4.02 -26.78 5.30
N ASP A 314 4.18 -26.44 6.57
CA ASP A 314 5.03 -27.17 7.53
C ASP A 314 4.28 -28.35 8.24
N LEU A 315 3.04 -28.65 7.84
CA LEU A 315 2.25 -29.72 8.47
C LEU A 315 2.82 -31.10 8.18
N ASP A 316 2.81 -31.97 9.20
CA ASP A 316 3.15 -33.39 9.10
C ASP A 316 2.04 -34.23 9.82
N PRO A 317 1.26 -35.02 9.10
CA PRO A 317 1.30 -35.25 7.66
C PRO A 317 0.81 -34.07 6.81
N GLU A 318 1.39 -33.93 5.61
CA GLU A 318 1.01 -32.88 4.66
C GLU A 318 -0.45 -32.97 4.22
N LEU A 319 -1.08 -31.83 3.99
CA LEU A 319 -2.42 -31.69 3.43
C LEU A 319 -2.36 -31.17 1.99
N ASN A 320 -3.39 -31.48 1.21
CA ASN A 320 -3.54 -30.89 -0.11
C ASN A 320 -3.78 -29.37 0.00
N ILE A 321 -3.25 -28.59 -0.94
CA ILE A 321 -3.42 -27.12 -0.98
C ILE A 321 -4.90 -26.71 -0.92
N SER A 322 -5.79 -27.46 -1.55
CA SER A 322 -7.24 -27.21 -1.49
C SER A 322 -7.85 -27.32 -0.08
N ALA A 323 -7.15 -27.99 0.85
CA ALA A 323 -7.58 -28.10 2.24
C ALA A 323 -7.16 -26.90 3.10
N PHE A 324 -6.30 -25.99 2.60
CA PHE A 324 -5.86 -24.82 3.35
C PHE A 324 -7.01 -23.99 3.94
N PRO A 325 -8.10 -23.67 3.19
CA PRO A 325 -9.22 -22.93 3.74
C PRO A 325 -9.91 -23.64 4.93
N ALA A 326 -10.11 -24.95 4.83
CA ALA A 326 -10.69 -25.75 5.89
C ALA A 326 -9.75 -25.84 7.12
N TRP A 327 -8.46 -26.04 6.90
CA TRP A 327 -7.44 -26.04 7.96
C TRP A 327 -7.33 -24.68 8.65
N LEU A 328 -7.42 -23.57 7.90
CA LEU A 328 -7.39 -22.23 8.48
C LEU A 328 -8.58 -22.00 9.41
N LEU A 329 -9.79 -22.47 9.06
CA LEU A 329 -10.95 -22.42 9.96
C LEU A 329 -10.75 -23.24 11.23
N ILE A 330 -10.10 -24.41 11.14
CA ILE A 330 -9.74 -25.21 12.31
C ILE A 330 -8.78 -24.44 13.23
N SER A 331 -7.78 -23.79 12.64
CA SER A 331 -6.74 -23.04 13.37
C SER A 331 -7.26 -21.72 13.93
N LYS A 332 -8.25 -21.10 13.27
CA LYS A 332 -8.92 -19.84 13.66
C LYS A 332 -10.44 -19.96 13.59
N PRO A 333 -11.08 -20.64 14.55
CA PRO A 333 -12.54 -20.85 14.54
C PRO A 333 -13.36 -19.56 14.50
N GLY A 334 -12.84 -18.47 15.06
CA GLY A 334 -13.49 -17.15 15.06
C GLY A 334 -13.77 -16.57 13.65
N LEU A 335 -13.10 -17.07 12.60
CA LEU A 335 -13.38 -16.68 11.23
C LEU A 335 -14.71 -17.20 10.71
N SER A 336 -15.27 -18.29 11.30
CA SER A 336 -16.53 -18.89 10.87
C SER A 336 -17.70 -17.92 10.89
N ALA A 337 -17.80 -17.09 11.93
CA ALA A 337 -18.86 -16.07 12.05
C ALA A 337 -18.76 -15.00 10.95
N LEU A 338 -17.53 -14.60 10.59
CA LEU A 338 -17.27 -13.61 9.54
C LEU A 338 -17.60 -14.18 8.15
N LEU A 339 -17.20 -15.42 7.90
CA LEU A 339 -17.32 -16.05 6.58
C LEU A 339 -18.72 -16.58 6.30
N SER A 340 -19.46 -17.06 7.32
CA SER A 340 -20.82 -17.58 7.15
C SER A 340 -21.81 -16.54 6.61
N ALA A 341 -21.57 -15.27 6.83
CA ALA A 341 -22.41 -14.19 6.31
C ALA A 341 -22.24 -13.99 4.79
N GLU A 342 -21.05 -14.25 4.26
CA GLU A 342 -20.67 -14.01 2.86
C GLU A 342 -20.65 -15.30 2.00
N ASP A 343 -20.66 -16.48 2.63
CA ASP A 343 -20.46 -17.79 1.98
C ASP A 343 -21.50 -18.14 0.91
N LYS A 344 -22.67 -17.52 0.96
CA LYS A 344 -23.75 -17.74 -0.02
C LYS A 344 -23.33 -17.51 -1.47
N ASN A 345 -22.34 -16.68 -1.68
CA ASN A 345 -21.85 -16.31 -3.02
C ASN A 345 -20.89 -17.34 -3.62
N ILE A 346 -20.27 -18.20 -2.79
CA ILE A 346 -19.25 -19.17 -3.22
C ILE A 346 -19.59 -20.62 -2.88
N SER A 347 -20.74 -20.88 -2.24
CA SER A 347 -21.17 -22.22 -1.81
C SER A 347 -21.17 -23.28 -2.93
N HIS A 348 -21.31 -22.84 -4.19
CA HIS A 348 -21.27 -23.72 -5.36
C HIS A 348 -19.84 -24.03 -5.85
N ILE A 349 -18.83 -23.32 -5.36
CA ILE A 349 -17.40 -23.46 -5.73
C ILE A 349 -16.63 -24.07 -4.56
N ALA A 350 -17.10 -23.86 -3.32
CA ALA A 350 -16.40 -24.23 -2.12
C ALA A 350 -16.20 -25.76 -2.01
N ASP A 351 -15.02 -26.16 -1.54
CA ASP A 351 -14.70 -27.55 -1.24
C ASP A 351 -15.60 -28.14 -0.15
N SER A 352 -15.93 -29.41 -0.28
CA SER A 352 -16.84 -30.13 0.66
C SER A 352 -16.30 -30.15 2.09
N THR A 353 -14.97 -30.25 2.26
CA THR A 353 -14.34 -30.29 3.59
C THR A 353 -14.44 -28.94 4.27
N TYR A 354 -14.26 -27.84 3.54
CA TYR A 354 -14.47 -26.48 4.03
C TYR A 354 -15.91 -26.26 4.50
N GLN A 355 -16.89 -26.65 3.67
CA GLN A 355 -18.30 -26.49 4.02
C GLN A 355 -18.66 -27.26 5.29
N ILE A 356 -18.21 -28.49 5.42
CA ILE A 356 -18.44 -29.31 6.62
C ILE A 356 -17.79 -28.69 7.85
N ILE A 357 -16.56 -28.18 7.77
CA ILE A 357 -15.89 -27.53 8.91
C ILE A 357 -16.65 -26.26 9.30
N LEU A 358 -17.06 -25.45 8.33
CA LEU A 358 -17.84 -24.24 8.60
C LEU A 358 -19.15 -24.57 9.34
N GLU A 359 -19.89 -25.56 8.88
CA GLU A 359 -21.13 -26.04 9.54
C GLU A 359 -20.86 -26.56 10.95
N ILE A 360 -19.81 -27.35 11.16
CA ILE A 360 -19.42 -27.83 12.49
C ILE A 360 -19.17 -26.65 13.45
N LEU A 361 -18.45 -25.63 13.02
CA LEU A 361 -18.11 -24.49 13.85
C LEU A 361 -19.33 -23.64 14.18
N VAL A 362 -20.19 -23.38 13.20
CA VAL A 362 -21.43 -22.60 13.39
C VAL A 362 -22.42 -23.35 14.32
N GLU A 363 -22.55 -24.68 14.18
CA GLU A 363 -23.41 -25.47 15.06
C GLU A 363 -22.85 -25.65 16.46
N THR A 364 -21.52 -25.75 16.61
CA THR A 364 -20.87 -25.90 17.91
C THR A 364 -21.10 -24.68 18.80
N ASP A 365 -21.16 -23.49 18.22
CA ASP A 365 -21.52 -22.24 18.92
C ASP A 365 -23.00 -22.28 19.41
N SER A 366 -23.88 -22.98 18.69
CA SER A 366 -25.32 -23.00 18.98
C SER A 366 -25.71 -24.17 19.89
N SER A 367 -25.13 -25.38 19.73
CA SER A 367 -25.45 -26.60 20.49
C SER A 367 -24.38 -27.70 20.32
N PRO A 368 -23.40 -27.80 21.22
CA PRO A 368 -22.22 -28.68 21.08
C PRO A 368 -22.53 -30.19 20.92
N SER A 369 -23.72 -30.64 21.30
CA SER A 369 -24.09 -32.06 21.36
C SER A 369 -25.17 -32.45 20.34
N SER A 370 -25.35 -31.68 19.27
CA SER A 370 -26.39 -31.99 18.28
C SER A 370 -26.05 -33.26 17.47
N LYS A 371 -27.09 -34.06 17.11
CA LYS A 371 -26.92 -35.21 16.21
C LYS A 371 -26.34 -34.79 14.85
N THR A 372 -26.60 -33.58 14.44
CA THR A 372 -26.12 -32.95 13.19
C THR A 372 -24.61 -32.77 13.23
N ALA A 373 -24.06 -32.24 14.31
CA ALA A 373 -22.61 -32.08 14.50
C ALA A 373 -21.87 -33.43 14.47
N MET A 374 -22.47 -34.50 15.03
CA MET A 374 -21.91 -35.87 14.95
C MET A 374 -21.86 -36.37 13.51
N ASN A 375 -22.93 -36.11 12.72
CA ASN A 375 -22.97 -36.54 11.32
C ASN A 375 -21.90 -35.79 10.48
N TYR A 376 -21.74 -34.49 10.66
CA TYR A 376 -20.71 -33.71 9.96
C TYR A 376 -19.30 -34.21 10.31
N ARG A 377 -19.02 -34.52 11.57
CA ARG A 377 -17.72 -35.09 11.99
C ARG A 377 -17.46 -36.45 11.32
N ALA A 378 -18.46 -37.31 11.22
CA ALA A 378 -18.35 -38.59 10.53
C ALA A 378 -18.12 -38.42 9.02
N GLN A 379 -18.78 -37.46 8.40
CA GLN A 379 -18.54 -37.10 6.98
C GLN A 379 -17.13 -36.58 6.77
N LEU A 380 -16.63 -35.65 7.62
CA LEU A 380 -15.27 -35.14 7.53
C LEU A 380 -14.23 -36.25 7.64
N GLN A 381 -14.43 -37.21 8.57
CA GLN A 381 -13.53 -38.35 8.75
C GLN A 381 -13.48 -39.24 7.50
N GLN A 382 -14.60 -39.37 6.76
CA GLN A 382 -14.66 -40.17 5.53
C GLN A 382 -14.01 -39.43 4.33
N LEU A 383 -14.18 -38.11 4.25
CA LEU A 383 -13.69 -37.31 3.14
C LEU A 383 -12.17 -37.04 3.25
N ASP A 384 -11.71 -36.61 4.41
CA ASP A 384 -10.32 -36.31 4.68
C ASP A 384 -9.92 -36.75 6.11
N PRO A 385 -9.40 -37.99 6.27
CA PRO A 385 -8.99 -38.51 7.58
C PRO A 385 -7.84 -37.71 8.20
N ILE A 386 -6.95 -37.12 7.39
CA ILE A 386 -5.80 -36.33 7.88
C ILE A 386 -6.29 -34.99 8.45
N LEU A 387 -7.10 -34.26 7.69
CA LEU A 387 -7.71 -33.00 8.14
C LEU A 387 -8.58 -33.24 9.39
N PHE A 388 -9.29 -34.38 9.46
CA PHE A 388 -10.07 -34.77 10.65
C PHE A 388 -9.20 -34.94 11.90
N GLN A 389 -7.98 -35.49 11.79
CA GLN A 389 -7.02 -35.54 12.91
C GLN A 389 -6.60 -34.15 13.39
N TYR A 390 -6.32 -33.23 12.47
CA TYR A 390 -6.02 -31.83 12.83
C TYR A 390 -7.21 -31.18 13.55
N PHE A 391 -8.42 -31.43 13.08
CA PHE A 391 -9.63 -30.96 13.75
C PHE A 391 -9.77 -31.51 15.17
N LEU A 392 -9.53 -32.83 15.40
CA LEU A 392 -9.57 -33.39 16.74
C LEU A 392 -8.51 -32.79 17.67
N ASN A 393 -7.30 -32.57 17.17
CA ASN A 393 -6.21 -32.01 17.94
C ASN A 393 -6.50 -30.54 18.37
N SER A 394 -7.27 -29.79 17.58
CA SER A 394 -7.66 -28.42 17.91
C SER A 394 -8.72 -28.29 18.99
N LEU A 395 -9.40 -29.39 19.36
CA LEU A 395 -10.40 -29.42 20.44
C LEU A 395 -9.78 -29.61 21.84
N HIS A 396 -8.48 -29.88 21.92
CA HIS A 396 -7.69 -30.07 23.14
C HIS A 396 -6.76 -28.88 23.40
#